data_6b5a5c17bf99c82918a1a6e617d8dc1e
#
_entry.id   6b5a5c17bf99c82918a1a6e617d8dc1e
#
_cell.length_a   1.000
_cell.length_b   1.000
_cell.length_c   1.000
_cell.angle_alpha   90.00
_cell.angle_beta   90.00
_cell.angle_gamma   90.00
#
_symmetry.space_group_name_H-M   'P 1'
#
loop_
_entity.id
_entity.type
_entity.pdbx_description
1 polymer ?
#
loop_
_entity_poly.entity_id
_entity_poly.type
_entity_poly.pdbx_seq_one_letter_code
_entity_poly.pdbx_strand_id
1 'polypeptide(L)'
;MENYSKSEILQMVEEEDVEFIRLQFTDMFGVLKNVAIPSSRLIKAMENRCTIDTASLDGFTGGEECDLYLKPDLSTFSILPWRPQQGKVARFLCDVCREDGTEIEDSPRSILKRVVKRAQEKGYTLKVNPECEFFLFHTDDNGMPTTLTHEKAGYLDTSPIDLGENTRRDIILTLEEMGYEIDSSHHEISPAQHEIDFTYENAMATADKIMTFKMAVRTIAKRYGLHATFMPKPRAEVNGSGMHLNMRLLKDGKNIFKGEDGALSAEGEAFLAGILYHIQGMTAVMNPLVNSYKRLVPGFEAPSEVTWSRTQRNALVHVRKEHGGEVNLELRSPDSASNPYLVFALCLAAGMEGIEKRLQVPEELTKDIRNLNEEEKKLLGIQMLPENLGKAIKAMGQDTLVSKVLGETYRKGYMKAKRKEWKDYLEQVSEWELNRYLYRV
;
A
#
# COMPACT_ATOMS: atom_id res chain seq x y z
N MET A 1 12.67 -1.28 -14.78
CA MET A 1 12.92 0.17 -14.88
C MET A 1 14.17 0.37 -15.70
N GLU A 2 14.12 1.26 -16.67
CA GLU A 2 15.27 1.61 -17.50
C GLU A 2 16.25 2.45 -16.69
N ASN A 3 17.54 2.14 -16.82
CA ASN A 3 18.59 2.91 -16.13
C ASN A 3 19.06 4.04 -17.02
N TYR A 4 18.43 5.20 -16.91
CA TYR A 4 18.84 6.39 -17.65
C TYR A 4 20.10 7.04 -17.04
N SER A 5 21.01 7.49 -17.88
CA SER A 5 22.09 8.39 -17.49
C SER A 5 21.58 9.83 -17.31
N LYS A 6 22.36 10.68 -16.64
CA LYS A 6 22.01 12.10 -16.50
C LYS A 6 21.87 12.80 -17.87
N SER A 7 22.71 12.44 -18.86
CA SER A 7 22.65 13.01 -20.19
C SER A 7 21.39 12.62 -20.95
N GLU A 8 20.96 11.36 -20.86
CA GLU A 8 19.71 10.90 -21.47
C GLU A 8 18.49 11.61 -20.86
N ILE A 9 18.44 11.76 -19.54
CA ILE A 9 17.37 12.53 -18.89
C ILE A 9 17.34 13.98 -19.37
N LEU A 10 18.48 14.65 -19.49
CA LEU A 10 18.53 16.04 -19.96
C LEU A 10 18.05 16.15 -21.41
N GLN A 11 18.42 15.20 -22.25
CA GLN A 11 17.96 15.12 -23.64
C GLN A 11 16.43 14.89 -23.69
N MET A 12 15.89 13.95 -22.93
CA MET A 12 14.44 13.69 -22.84
C MET A 12 13.66 14.92 -22.36
N VAL A 13 14.20 15.66 -21.38
CA VAL A 13 13.56 16.89 -20.88
C VAL A 13 13.47 17.97 -21.97
N GLU A 14 14.50 18.08 -22.83
CA GLU A 14 14.52 19.03 -23.96
C GLU A 14 13.59 18.56 -25.09
N GLU A 15 13.69 17.31 -25.52
CA GLU A 15 12.90 16.74 -26.62
C GLU A 15 11.40 16.73 -26.32
N GLU A 16 11.03 16.52 -25.07
CA GLU A 16 9.64 16.43 -24.61
C GLU A 16 9.06 17.79 -24.15
N ASP A 17 9.77 18.91 -24.31
CA ASP A 17 9.33 20.24 -23.89
C ASP A 17 8.92 20.30 -22.40
N VAL A 18 9.71 19.70 -21.53
CA VAL A 18 9.45 19.67 -20.08
C VAL A 18 9.91 20.98 -19.44
N GLU A 19 8.99 21.78 -18.94
CA GLU A 19 9.29 23.04 -18.25
C GLU A 19 9.38 22.90 -16.72
N PHE A 20 8.61 21.99 -16.13
CA PHE A 20 8.56 21.79 -14.69
C PHE A 20 8.82 20.33 -14.31
N ILE A 21 9.54 20.16 -13.21
CA ILE A 21 9.89 18.85 -12.67
C ILE A 21 9.43 18.78 -11.22
N ARG A 22 8.70 17.69 -10.89
CA ARG A 22 8.31 17.40 -9.53
C ARG A 22 9.25 16.40 -8.89
N LEU A 23 9.91 16.80 -7.84
CA LEU A 23 10.72 15.96 -6.97
C LEU A 23 9.80 15.41 -5.88
N GLN A 24 9.42 14.14 -6.02
CA GLN A 24 8.42 13.52 -5.18
C GLN A 24 9.06 12.57 -4.17
N PHE A 25 8.57 12.58 -2.95
CA PHE A 25 8.98 11.64 -1.89
C PHE A 25 7.79 11.33 -0.99
N THR A 26 7.93 10.33 -0.11
CA THR A 26 6.84 9.86 0.73
C THR A 26 7.17 10.11 2.19
N ASP A 27 6.24 10.71 2.94
CA ASP A 27 6.37 10.85 4.38
C ASP A 27 6.15 9.51 5.12
N MET A 28 6.30 9.52 6.43
CA MET A 28 6.16 8.34 7.30
C MET A 28 4.82 7.61 7.12
N PHE A 29 3.75 8.34 6.80
CA PHE A 29 2.40 7.79 6.72
C PHE A 29 1.99 7.36 5.30
N GLY A 30 2.89 7.47 4.34
CA GLY A 30 2.58 7.12 2.95
C GLY A 30 1.90 8.24 2.17
N VAL A 31 2.02 9.49 2.63
CA VAL A 31 1.52 10.65 1.88
C VAL A 31 2.61 11.12 0.92
N LEU A 32 2.26 11.21 -0.36
CA LEU A 32 3.16 11.72 -1.38
C LEU A 32 3.33 13.25 -1.24
N LYS A 33 4.57 13.67 -1.07
CA LYS A 33 5.00 15.08 -0.99
C LYS A 33 5.79 15.44 -2.24
N ASN A 34 5.91 16.74 -2.56
CA ASN A 34 6.76 17.15 -3.67
C ASN A 34 7.30 18.58 -3.54
N VAL A 35 8.45 18.80 -4.17
CA VAL A 35 8.97 20.11 -4.53
C VAL A 35 8.93 20.25 -6.04
N ALA A 36 8.40 21.36 -6.55
CA ALA A 36 8.41 21.66 -7.98
C ALA A 36 9.59 22.60 -8.31
N ILE A 37 10.36 22.23 -9.32
CA ILE A 37 11.47 23.04 -9.84
C ILE A 37 11.28 23.30 -11.33
N PRO A 38 11.73 24.44 -11.88
CA PRO A 38 11.86 24.61 -13.33
C PRO A 38 12.95 23.67 -13.88
N SER A 39 12.79 23.22 -15.13
CA SER A 39 13.73 22.30 -15.79
C SER A 39 15.18 22.81 -15.76
N SER A 40 15.40 24.13 -15.82
CA SER A 40 16.71 24.76 -15.69
C SER A 40 17.45 24.49 -14.38
N ARG A 41 16.75 23.98 -13.36
CA ARG A 41 17.31 23.59 -12.05
C ARG A 41 17.59 22.10 -11.90
N LEU A 42 17.26 21.30 -12.93
CA LEU A 42 17.37 19.84 -12.86
C LEU A 42 18.80 19.37 -12.54
N ILE A 43 19.82 19.96 -13.18
CA ILE A 43 21.22 19.60 -12.94
C ILE A 43 21.57 19.75 -11.44
N LYS A 44 21.15 20.85 -10.81
CA LYS A 44 21.38 21.05 -9.37
C LYS A 44 20.67 20.02 -8.51
N ALA A 45 19.45 19.63 -8.90
CA ALA A 45 18.71 18.57 -8.18
C ALA A 45 19.43 17.21 -8.30
N MET A 46 19.94 16.88 -9.48
CA MET A 46 20.75 15.65 -9.70
C MET A 46 22.10 15.64 -8.97
N GLU A 47 22.58 16.81 -8.52
CA GLU A 47 23.78 16.98 -7.71
C GLU A 47 23.47 17.03 -6.19
N ASN A 48 22.29 16.57 -5.78
CA ASN A 48 21.84 16.58 -4.38
C ASN A 48 21.77 17.99 -3.76
N ARG A 49 21.28 18.98 -4.53
CA ARG A 49 21.21 20.39 -4.09
C ARG A 49 19.77 20.92 -3.99
N CYS A 50 18.80 20.04 -3.76
CA CYS A 50 17.41 20.42 -3.48
C CYS A 50 17.12 20.11 -2.02
N THR A 51 17.08 21.14 -1.18
CA THR A 51 16.80 21.04 0.25
C THR A 51 15.31 20.98 0.54
N ILE A 52 14.97 20.29 1.62
CA ILE A 52 13.64 20.30 2.25
C ILE A 52 13.79 20.52 3.76
N ASP A 53 12.93 21.36 4.33
CA ASP A 53 12.79 21.50 5.79
C ASP A 53 11.91 20.37 6.33
N THR A 54 12.51 19.48 7.09
CA THR A 54 11.79 18.33 7.67
C THR A 54 11.11 18.65 9.00
N ALA A 55 11.35 19.81 9.61
CA ALA A 55 10.68 20.21 10.84
C ALA A 55 9.16 20.37 10.67
N SER A 56 8.72 20.66 9.42
CA SER A 56 7.32 20.80 9.04
C SER A 56 6.71 19.53 8.46
N LEU A 57 7.44 18.41 8.45
CA LEU A 57 6.99 17.14 7.89
C LEU A 57 6.72 16.11 8.97
N ASP A 58 5.51 15.58 8.98
CA ASP A 58 5.16 14.48 9.86
C ASP A 58 6.05 13.26 9.62
N GLY A 59 6.70 12.80 10.67
CA GLY A 59 7.42 11.54 10.69
C GLY A 59 8.90 11.59 10.32
N PHE A 60 9.41 12.70 9.87
CA PHE A 60 10.83 12.96 9.94
C PHE A 60 11.13 13.44 11.37
N THR A 61 11.34 12.49 12.27
CA THR A 61 11.59 12.81 13.66
C THR A 61 12.96 13.47 13.74
N GLY A 62 12.93 14.79 13.89
CA GLY A 62 14.08 15.62 14.01
C GLY A 62 15.16 15.01 14.90
N GLY A 63 16.22 14.60 14.25
CA GLY A 63 17.53 14.78 14.82
C GLY A 63 17.84 16.27 14.78
N GLU A 64 19.00 16.68 15.19
CA GLU A 64 19.47 18.05 15.16
C GLU A 64 19.55 18.64 13.73
N GLU A 65 19.36 17.81 12.68
CA GLU A 65 19.37 18.18 11.26
C GLU A 65 17.94 18.41 10.76
N CYS A 66 17.55 19.69 10.59
CA CYS A 66 16.26 20.06 10.01
C CYS A 66 16.27 20.04 8.47
N ASP A 67 17.44 20.23 7.85
CA ASP A 67 17.60 20.32 6.40
C ASP A 67 18.04 18.96 5.83
N LEU A 68 17.21 18.36 5.02
CA LEU A 68 17.51 17.18 4.24
C LEU A 68 17.44 17.51 2.75
N TYR A 69 17.93 16.61 1.91
CA TYR A 69 18.07 16.79 0.47
C TYR A 69 17.29 15.74 -0.29
N LEU A 70 16.73 16.14 -1.43
CA LEU A 70 16.05 15.23 -2.36
C LEU A 70 17.01 14.81 -3.46
N LYS A 71 17.29 13.52 -3.55
CA LYS A 71 18.09 12.90 -4.60
C LYS A 71 17.18 12.17 -5.58
N PRO A 72 17.01 12.68 -6.81
CA PRO A 72 16.18 12.04 -7.83
C PRO A 72 16.69 10.64 -8.18
N ASP A 73 15.83 9.66 -8.15
CA ASP A 73 16.07 8.34 -8.75
C ASP A 73 15.77 8.43 -10.24
N LEU A 74 16.82 8.42 -11.07
CA LEU A 74 16.70 8.64 -12.51
C LEU A 74 15.87 7.57 -13.21
N SER A 75 15.84 6.35 -12.68
CA SER A 75 15.02 5.25 -13.21
C SER A 75 13.53 5.49 -13.07
N THR A 76 13.13 6.49 -12.29
CA THR A 76 11.73 6.82 -12.01
C THR A 76 11.23 8.02 -12.81
N PHE A 77 12.02 8.56 -13.73
CA PHE A 77 11.58 9.65 -14.60
C PHE A 77 10.28 9.30 -15.33
N SER A 78 9.32 10.21 -15.29
CA SER A 78 8.06 10.03 -16.00
C SER A 78 7.39 11.38 -16.26
N ILE A 79 6.87 11.57 -17.47
CA ILE A 79 6.03 12.70 -17.81
C ILE A 79 4.64 12.45 -17.23
N LEU A 80 3.99 13.51 -16.75
CA LEU A 80 2.64 13.44 -16.19
C LEU A 80 1.59 13.73 -17.28
N PRO A 81 0.89 12.72 -17.84
CA PRO A 81 0.02 12.88 -19.03
C PRO A 81 -1.18 13.79 -18.79
N TRP A 82 -1.60 13.95 -17.53
CA TRP A 82 -2.71 14.82 -17.16
C TRP A 82 -2.34 16.31 -17.05
N ARG A 83 -1.13 16.69 -17.40
CA ARG A 83 -0.66 18.07 -17.43
C ARG A 83 -0.74 18.64 -18.85
N PRO A 84 -0.61 19.98 -19.03
CA PRO A 84 -0.64 20.58 -20.36
C PRO A 84 0.34 19.93 -21.31
N GLN A 85 -0.03 19.83 -22.58
CA GLN A 85 0.82 19.31 -23.65
C GLN A 85 1.95 20.27 -24.01
N GLN A 86 1.77 21.56 -23.75
CA GLN A 86 2.79 22.60 -23.91
C GLN A 86 3.31 22.97 -22.53
N GLY A 87 4.62 22.99 -22.37
CA GLY A 87 5.25 23.17 -21.08
C GLY A 87 4.98 21.96 -20.14
N LYS A 88 5.29 20.77 -20.62
CA LYS A 88 5.02 19.51 -19.91
C LYS A 88 5.61 19.49 -18.52
N VAL A 89 5.05 18.64 -17.67
CA VAL A 89 5.52 18.40 -16.30
C VAL A 89 5.99 16.97 -16.17
N ALA A 90 7.24 16.79 -15.79
CA ALA A 90 7.79 15.48 -15.42
C ALA A 90 7.90 15.32 -13.89
N ARG A 91 8.17 14.11 -13.45
CA ARG A 91 8.44 13.82 -12.05
C ARG A 91 9.60 12.85 -11.89
N PHE A 92 10.25 12.91 -10.75
CA PHE A 92 11.09 11.86 -10.19
C PHE A 92 10.57 11.45 -8.83
N LEU A 93 10.69 10.19 -8.49
CA LEU A 93 10.68 9.77 -7.10
C LEU A 93 12.08 9.96 -6.53
N CYS A 94 12.15 10.51 -5.32
CA CYS A 94 13.42 10.91 -4.72
C CYS A 94 13.69 10.09 -3.45
N ASP A 95 14.94 9.78 -3.27
CA ASP A 95 15.45 9.39 -1.97
C ASP A 95 15.70 10.65 -1.12
N VAL A 96 15.50 10.51 0.17
CA VAL A 96 15.80 11.58 1.13
C VAL A 96 17.20 11.33 1.69
N CYS A 97 18.08 12.33 1.59
CA CYS A 97 19.50 12.20 1.88
C CYS A 97 19.98 13.32 2.80
N ARG A 98 21.15 13.12 3.40
CA ARG A 98 21.95 14.18 4.03
C ARG A 98 22.70 15.00 2.96
N GLU A 99 23.34 16.07 3.38
CA GLU A 99 24.12 16.95 2.50
C GLU A 99 25.23 16.19 1.72
N ASP A 100 25.83 15.20 2.35
CA ASP A 100 26.88 14.35 1.75
C ASP A 100 26.34 13.32 0.74
N GLY A 101 25.02 13.27 0.52
CA GLY A 101 24.33 12.32 -0.35
C GLY A 101 24.05 10.95 0.27
N THR A 102 24.35 10.77 1.55
CA THR A 102 24.00 9.54 2.30
C THR A 102 22.49 9.47 2.52
N GLU A 103 21.85 8.40 2.04
CA GLU A 103 20.42 8.19 2.27
C GLU A 103 20.09 8.08 3.76
N ILE A 104 19.02 8.74 4.21
CA ILE A 104 18.53 8.55 5.57
C ILE A 104 17.90 7.18 5.71
N GLU A 105 18.18 6.50 6.81
CA GLU A 105 17.65 5.16 7.05
C GLU A 105 16.15 5.17 7.40
N ASP A 106 15.66 6.28 7.91
CA ASP A 106 14.30 6.47 8.43
C ASP A 106 13.31 7.01 7.37
N SER A 107 13.56 6.80 6.08
CA SER A 107 12.60 7.04 4.99
C SER A 107 11.91 5.74 4.59
N PRO A 108 10.59 5.74 4.33
CA PRO A 108 9.89 4.53 3.90
C PRO A 108 10.52 3.84 2.71
N ARG A 109 10.94 4.61 1.70
CA ARG A 109 11.58 4.09 0.49
C ARG A 109 12.93 3.47 0.80
N SER A 110 13.75 4.09 1.65
CA SER A 110 15.04 3.54 2.10
C SER A 110 14.88 2.28 2.95
N ILE A 111 13.84 2.20 3.77
CA ILE A 111 13.50 0.98 4.53
C ILE A 111 13.25 -0.19 3.58
N LEU A 112 12.42 -0.01 2.55
CA LEU A 112 12.16 -1.07 1.57
C LEU A 112 13.43 -1.43 0.78
N LYS A 113 14.19 -0.44 0.29
CA LYS A 113 15.47 -0.68 -0.40
C LYS A 113 16.41 -1.58 0.42
N ARG A 114 16.56 -1.27 1.71
CA ARG A 114 17.43 -2.03 2.62
C ARG A 114 16.97 -3.48 2.78
N VAL A 115 15.67 -3.72 2.90
CA VAL A 115 15.12 -5.08 3.03
C VAL A 115 15.25 -5.85 1.71
N VAL A 116 14.92 -5.21 0.57
CA VAL A 116 15.08 -5.81 -0.76
C VAL A 116 16.53 -6.18 -1.02
N LYS A 117 17.47 -5.28 -0.72
CA LYS A 117 18.90 -5.56 -0.88
C LYS A 117 19.34 -6.78 -0.07
N ARG A 118 18.93 -6.91 1.19
CA ARG A 118 19.25 -8.07 2.04
C ARG A 118 18.69 -9.38 1.48
N ALA A 119 17.50 -9.34 0.88
CA ALA A 119 16.91 -10.51 0.23
C ALA A 119 17.70 -10.87 -1.04
N GLN A 120 18.06 -9.87 -1.86
CA GLN A 120 18.84 -10.06 -3.09
C GLN A 120 20.25 -10.62 -2.81
N GLU A 121 20.91 -10.20 -1.73
CA GLU A 121 22.19 -10.76 -1.28
C GLU A 121 22.10 -12.28 -0.99
N LYS A 122 20.89 -12.79 -0.73
CA LYS A 122 20.59 -14.22 -0.55
C LYS A 122 19.99 -14.88 -1.79
N GLY A 123 19.95 -14.17 -2.92
CA GLY A 123 19.42 -14.64 -4.19
C GLY A 123 17.90 -14.51 -4.34
N TYR A 124 17.18 -13.85 -3.42
CA TYR A 124 15.73 -13.74 -3.45
C TYR A 124 15.23 -12.41 -4.03
N THR A 125 14.16 -12.48 -4.79
CA THR A 125 13.46 -11.29 -5.34
C THR A 125 11.96 -11.42 -5.07
N LEU A 126 11.39 -10.45 -4.36
CA LEU A 126 9.94 -10.37 -4.15
C LEU A 126 9.28 -9.69 -5.36
N LYS A 127 8.32 -10.36 -5.96
CA LYS A 127 7.38 -9.83 -6.94
C LYS A 127 6.02 -9.64 -6.28
N VAL A 128 5.38 -8.50 -6.55
CA VAL A 128 4.07 -8.17 -6.00
C VAL A 128 3.14 -7.74 -7.13
N ASN A 129 1.91 -8.23 -7.08
CA ASN A 129 0.77 -7.80 -7.87
C ASN A 129 -0.27 -7.31 -6.86
N PRO A 130 -0.45 -5.98 -6.68
CA PRO A 130 -1.45 -5.43 -5.79
C PRO A 130 -2.79 -5.30 -6.48
N GLU A 131 -3.86 -5.64 -5.77
CA GLU A 131 -5.26 -5.34 -6.09
C GLU A 131 -5.63 -4.08 -5.30
N CYS A 132 -5.85 -2.95 -5.99
CA CYS A 132 -6.02 -1.67 -5.34
C CYS A 132 -7.47 -1.18 -5.45
N GLU A 133 -8.20 -1.26 -4.34
CA GLU A 133 -9.59 -0.81 -4.25
C GLU A 133 -9.70 0.66 -3.84
N PHE A 134 -10.70 1.34 -4.37
CA PHE A 134 -11.03 2.73 -4.06
C PHE A 134 -12.50 3.04 -4.33
N PHE A 135 -12.99 4.16 -3.76
CA PHE A 135 -14.34 4.63 -4.03
C PHE A 135 -14.32 5.92 -4.86
N LEU A 136 -15.33 6.06 -5.73
CA LEU A 136 -15.61 7.27 -6.52
C LEU A 136 -16.95 7.86 -6.07
N PHE A 137 -16.92 8.93 -5.30
CA PHE A 137 -18.12 9.62 -4.82
C PHE A 137 -18.35 10.94 -5.54
N HIS A 138 -19.58 11.42 -5.52
CA HIS A 138 -19.88 12.77 -5.96
C HIS A 138 -19.24 13.81 -5.03
N THR A 139 -18.89 14.96 -5.61
CA THR A 139 -18.63 16.16 -4.82
C THR A 139 -19.94 16.92 -4.60
N ASP A 140 -19.99 17.78 -3.59
CA ASP A 140 -21.08 18.75 -3.44
C ASP A 140 -20.97 19.90 -4.44
N ASP A 141 -21.93 20.82 -4.44
CA ASP A 141 -21.97 21.98 -5.32
C ASP A 141 -20.78 22.94 -5.17
N ASN A 142 -20.05 22.84 -4.06
CA ASN A 142 -18.83 23.59 -3.79
C ASN A 142 -17.56 22.79 -4.16
N GLY A 143 -17.70 21.59 -4.70
CA GLY A 143 -16.59 20.70 -5.02
C GLY A 143 -15.98 19.98 -3.79
N MET A 144 -16.67 19.99 -2.65
CA MET A 144 -16.20 19.31 -1.43
C MET A 144 -16.47 17.80 -1.51
N PRO A 145 -15.58 16.96 -0.94
CA PRO A 145 -15.78 15.53 -0.88
C PRO A 145 -17.05 15.12 -0.14
N THR A 146 -17.79 14.16 -0.71
CA THR A 146 -18.94 13.52 -0.04
C THR A 146 -18.78 12.00 -0.04
N THR A 147 -19.71 11.27 0.59
CA THR A 147 -19.88 9.82 0.46
C THR A 147 -21.13 9.47 -0.37
N LEU A 148 -21.65 10.44 -1.14
CA LEU A 148 -22.86 10.30 -1.93
C LEU A 148 -22.54 9.61 -3.25
N THR A 149 -23.38 8.67 -3.60
CA THR A 149 -23.48 8.09 -4.94
C THR A 149 -24.93 7.77 -5.24
N HIS A 150 -25.35 7.92 -6.50
CA HIS A 150 -26.63 7.42 -7.00
C HIS A 150 -26.48 6.09 -7.74
N GLU A 151 -25.25 5.59 -7.84
CA GLU A 151 -24.94 4.30 -8.41
C GLU A 151 -25.46 3.16 -7.52
N LYS A 152 -25.89 2.07 -8.16
CA LYS A 152 -26.35 0.85 -7.51
C LYS A 152 -25.69 -0.40 -8.08
N ALA A 153 -24.61 -0.22 -8.83
CA ALA A 153 -23.84 -1.32 -9.38
C ALA A 153 -23.21 -2.18 -8.27
N GLY A 154 -22.99 -3.43 -8.57
CA GLY A 154 -22.35 -4.43 -7.75
C GLY A 154 -21.20 -5.11 -8.49
N TYR A 155 -20.75 -6.25 -8.00
CA TYR A 155 -19.58 -6.95 -8.49
C TYR A 155 -19.71 -7.32 -9.97
N LEU A 156 -18.74 -6.87 -10.78
CA LEU A 156 -18.64 -7.07 -12.23
C LEU A 156 -19.80 -6.47 -13.06
N ASP A 157 -20.62 -5.60 -12.47
CA ASP A 157 -21.61 -4.87 -13.26
C ASP A 157 -20.93 -3.95 -14.27
N THR A 158 -21.62 -3.69 -15.36
CA THR A 158 -21.14 -2.90 -16.49
C THR A 158 -22.01 -1.68 -16.74
N SER A 159 -21.55 -0.78 -17.60
CA SER A 159 -22.33 0.37 -18.08
C SER A 159 -23.68 -0.08 -18.71
N PRO A 160 -24.81 0.61 -18.48
CA PRO A 160 -24.91 1.94 -17.85
C PRO A 160 -25.09 1.93 -16.32
N ILE A 161 -25.02 0.80 -15.65
CA ILE A 161 -25.21 0.68 -14.19
C ILE A 161 -23.95 1.13 -13.46
N ASP A 162 -22.77 0.70 -13.93
CA ASP A 162 -21.46 1.19 -13.48
C ASP A 162 -21.21 2.60 -14.00
N LEU A 163 -21.36 3.60 -13.15
CA LEU A 163 -21.15 5.00 -13.49
C LEU A 163 -19.67 5.43 -13.45
N GLY A 164 -18.82 4.62 -12.89
CA GLY A 164 -17.37 4.86 -12.79
C GLY A 164 -16.56 4.30 -13.96
N GLU A 165 -17.15 3.52 -14.88
CA GLU A 165 -16.46 2.82 -15.95
C GLU A 165 -15.57 3.74 -16.82
N ASN A 166 -16.10 4.89 -17.27
CA ASN A 166 -15.32 5.83 -18.06
C ASN A 166 -14.16 6.45 -17.29
N THR A 167 -14.37 6.76 -16.00
CA THR A 167 -13.31 7.29 -15.13
C THR A 167 -12.22 6.24 -14.94
N ARG A 168 -12.59 4.99 -14.70
CA ARG A 168 -11.68 3.87 -14.54
C ARG A 168 -10.88 3.61 -15.81
N ARG A 169 -11.55 3.64 -16.99
CA ARG A 169 -10.91 3.53 -18.30
C ARG A 169 -9.85 4.62 -18.53
N ASP A 170 -10.16 5.87 -18.24
CA ASP A 170 -9.23 6.99 -18.44
C ASP A 170 -8.06 6.93 -17.44
N ILE A 171 -8.28 6.43 -16.23
CA ILE A 171 -7.21 6.14 -15.26
C ILE A 171 -6.23 5.12 -15.86
N ILE A 172 -6.75 4.01 -16.40
CA ILE A 172 -5.94 2.93 -16.99
C ILE A 172 -5.12 3.46 -18.15
N LEU A 173 -5.75 4.09 -19.14
CA LEU A 173 -5.04 4.64 -20.30
C LEU A 173 -3.93 5.63 -19.89
N THR A 174 -4.21 6.46 -18.90
CA THR A 174 -3.21 7.40 -18.36
C THR A 174 -2.04 6.67 -17.69
N LEU A 175 -2.29 5.56 -16.98
CA LEU A 175 -1.24 4.77 -16.34
C LEU A 175 -0.43 3.99 -17.39
N GLU A 176 -1.07 3.44 -18.41
CA GLU A 176 -0.39 2.75 -19.51
C GLU A 176 0.53 3.69 -20.29
N GLU A 177 0.13 4.96 -20.50
CA GLU A 177 0.99 6.00 -21.08
C GLU A 177 2.24 6.26 -20.21
N MET A 178 2.15 6.01 -18.90
CA MET A 178 3.27 6.10 -17.97
C MET A 178 4.06 4.79 -17.83
N GLY A 179 3.81 3.77 -18.66
CA GLY A 179 4.50 2.49 -18.64
C GLY A 179 4.03 1.52 -17.56
N TYR A 180 2.78 1.64 -17.11
CA TYR A 180 2.17 0.64 -16.22
C TYR A 180 1.60 -0.50 -17.05
N GLU A 181 1.75 -1.71 -16.57
CA GLU A 181 1.05 -2.88 -17.08
C GLU A 181 -0.12 -3.17 -16.13
N ILE A 182 -1.34 -3.01 -16.63
CA ILE A 182 -2.57 -3.27 -15.90
C ILE A 182 -3.05 -4.68 -16.26
N ASP A 183 -3.39 -5.48 -15.24
CA ASP A 183 -3.90 -6.83 -15.42
C ASP A 183 -5.41 -6.83 -15.63
N SER A 184 -6.15 -6.17 -14.75
CA SER A 184 -7.60 -6.06 -14.84
C SER A 184 -8.15 -4.80 -14.18
N SER A 185 -9.44 -4.51 -14.44
CA SER A 185 -10.20 -3.54 -13.68
C SER A 185 -11.69 -3.87 -13.73
N HIS A 186 -12.37 -3.67 -12.61
CA HIS A 186 -13.79 -3.98 -12.52
C HIS A 186 -14.49 -3.13 -11.46
N HIS A 187 -15.82 -3.18 -11.48
CA HIS A 187 -16.66 -2.66 -10.42
C HIS A 187 -16.69 -3.66 -9.26
N GLU A 188 -16.54 -3.17 -8.04
CA GLU A 188 -16.58 -3.97 -6.83
C GLU A 188 -18.01 -4.18 -6.29
N ILE A 189 -18.16 -4.98 -5.21
CA ILE A 189 -19.46 -5.33 -4.62
C ILE A 189 -20.22 -4.10 -4.12
N SER A 190 -19.47 -3.13 -3.54
CA SER A 190 -20.09 -1.94 -2.96
C SER A 190 -20.37 -0.88 -4.03
N PRO A 191 -21.54 -0.23 -4.00
CA PRO A 191 -21.80 0.90 -4.88
C PRO A 191 -20.71 1.96 -4.81
N ALA A 192 -20.24 2.43 -5.97
CA ALA A 192 -19.13 3.36 -6.17
C ALA A 192 -17.75 2.81 -5.85
N GLN A 193 -17.61 1.51 -5.60
CA GLN A 193 -16.31 0.88 -5.36
C GLN A 193 -15.76 0.26 -6.64
N HIS A 194 -14.47 0.49 -6.86
CA HIS A 194 -13.73 0.05 -8.04
C HIS A 194 -12.41 -0.57 -7.65
N GLU A 195 -11.91 -1.45 -8.51
CA GLU A 195 -10.60 -2.08 -8.37
C GLU A 195 -9.80 -1.96 -9.68
N ILE A 196 -8.50 -1.77 -9.55
CA ILE A 196 -7.54 -1.83 -10.64
C ILE A 196 -6.34 -2.65 -10.18
N ASP A 197 -6.02 -3.70 -10.94
CA ASP A 197 -4.97 -4.66 -10.64
C ASP A 197 -3.78 -4.44 -11.54
N PHE A 198 -2.59 -4.52 -10.95
CA PHE A 198 -1.33 -4.44 -11.68
C PHE A 198 -0.79 -5.82 -12.00
N THR A 199 0.09 -5.91 -12.98
CA THR A 199 0.89 -7.13 -13.20
C THR A 199 1.98 -7.28 -12.14
N TYR A 200 2.55 -8.50 -12.03
CA TYR A 200 3.65 -8.78 -11.09
C TYR A 200 4.92 -8.02 -11.43
N GLU A 201 5.37 -7.17 -10.52
CA GLU A 201 6.63 -6.46 -10.65
C GLU A 201 7.47 -6.52 -9.36
N ASN A 202 8.74 -6.07 -9.43
CA ASN A 202 9.62 -6.00 -8.26
C ASN A 202 9.03 -5.09 -7.19
N ALA A 203 9.15 -5.48 -5.92
CA ALA A 203 8.56 -4.77 -4.78
C ALA A 203 8.86 -3.26 -4.76
N MET A 204 10.08 -2.83 -5.11
CA MET A 204 10.41 -1.40 -5.20
C MET A 204 9.59 -0.68 -6.27
N ALA A 205 9.61 -1.20 -7.50
CA ALA A 205 8.88 -0.61 -8.61
C ALA A 205 7.37 -0.59 -8.35
N THR A 206 6.82 -1.68 -7.81
CA THR A 206 5.40 -1.75 -7.44
C THR A 206 5.03 -0.71 -6.38
N ALA A 207 5.84 -0.53 -5.34
CA ALA A 207 5.59 0.47 -4.31
C ALA A 207 5.61 1.90 -4.88
N ASP A 208 6.60 2.22 -5.73
CA ASP A 208 6.71 3.48 -6.46
C ASP A 208 5.49 3.71 -7.37
N LYS A 209 5.01 2.67 -8.07
CA LYS A 209 3.83 2.70 -8.93
C LYS A 209 2.54 2.95 -8.13
N ILE A 210 2.35 2.31 -6.98
CA ILE A 210 1.15 2.54 -6.13
C ILE A 210 1.07 4.00 -5.67
N MET A 211 2.19 4.63 -5.33
CA MET A 211 2.18 6.05 -4.93
C MET A 211 1.71 6.96 -6.06
N THR A 212 2.18 6.70 -7.27
CA THR A 212 1.78 7.44 -8.47
C THR A 212 0.33 7.12 -8.86
N PHE A 213 -0.08 5.86 -8.78
CA PHE A 213 -1.46 5.42 -9.01
C PHE A 213 -2.46 6.20 -8.14
N LYS A 214 -2.23 6.28 -6.84
CA LYS A 214 -3.11 7.05 -5.93
C LYS A 214 -3.24 8.51 -6.33
N MET A 215 -2.19 9.11 -6.88
CA MET A 215 -2.22 10.48 -7.41
C MET A 215 -3.00 10.56 -8.74
N ALA A 216 -2.77 9.63 -9.66
CA ALA A 216 -3.46 9.57 -10.94
C ALA A 216 -4.97 9.39 -10.76
N VAL A 217 -5.39 8.41 -9.96
CA VAL A 217 -6.81 8.13 -9.66
C VAL A 217 -7.52 9.40 -9.16
N ARG A 218 -6.97 10.08 -8.15
CA ARG A 218 -7.57 11.32 -7.62
C ARG A 218 -7.61 12.44 -8.65
N THR A 219 -6.57 12.54 -9.48
CA THR A 219 -6.48 13.61 -10.48
C THR A 219 -7.46 13.39 -11.63
N ILE A 220 -7.57 12.16 -12.11
CA ILE A 220 -8.49 11.83 -13.21
C ILE A 220 -9.95 11.87 -12.72
N ALA A 221 -10.26 11.29 -11.56
CA ALA A 221 -11.60 11.36 -10.96
C ALA A 221 -12.12 12.81 -10.85
N LYS A 222 -11.25 13.75 -10.44
CA LYS A 222 -11.61 15.17 -10.34
C LYS A 222 -12.05 15.76 -11.69
N ARG A 223 -11.53 15.30 -12.82
CA ARG A 223 -11.97 15.76 -14.16
C ARG A 223 -13.41 15.35 -14.48
N TYR A 224 -13.88 14.27 -13.87
CA TYR A 224 -15.25 13.76 -13.97
C TYR A 224 -16.19 14.31 -12.90
N GLY A 225 -15.75 15.30 -12.10
CA GLY A 225 -16.53 15.83 -10.98
C GLY A 225 -16.68 14.84 -9.82
N LEU A 226 -15.79 13.84 -9.75
CA LEU A 226 -15.79 12.81 -8.71
C LEU A 226 -14.66 13.03 -7.70
N HIS A 227 -14.92 12.58 -6.49
CA HIS A 227 -13.91 12.48 -5.43
C HIS A 227 -13.50 11.02 -5.27
N ALA A 228 -12.23 10.71 -5.58
CA ALA A 228 -11.66 9.39 -5.33
C ALA A 228 -11.07 9.31 -3.93
N THR A 229 -11.45 8.29 -3.17
CA THR A 229 -10.92 8.04 -1.83
C THR A 229 -10.40 6.61 -1.67
N PHE A 230 -9.25 6.50 -1.00
CA PHE A 230 -8.64 5.26 -0.53
C PHE A 230 -8.92 5.01 0.95
N MET A 231 -9.96 5.64 1.49
CA MET A 231 -10.40 5.43 2.89
C MET A 231 -10.83 3.98 3.06
N PRO A 232 -10.33 3.25 4.08
CA PRO A 232 -10.59 1.82 4.24
C PRO A 232 -12.08 1.47 4.40
N LYS A 233 -12.85 2.33 5.05
CA LYS A 233 -14.30 2.11 5.28
C LYS A 233 -15.04 3.44 5.24
N PRO A 234 -15.36 3.97 4.05
CA PRO A 234 -16.04 5.27 3.93
C PRO A 234 -17.52 5.22 4.29
N ARG A 235 -18.17 4.04 4.19
CA ARG A 235 -19.59 3.80 4.54
C ARG A 235 -19.70 2.56 5.39
N ALA A 236 -20.53 2.63 6.43
CA ALA A 236 -20.64 1.57 7.45
C ALA A 236 -21.26 0.26 6.92
N GLU A 237 -22.26 0.38 6.05
CA GLU A 237 -23.12 -0.70 5.59
C GLU A 237 -22.62 -1.49 4.36
N VAL A 238 -21.47 -1.11 3.79
CA VAL A 238 -20.91 -1.72 2.58
C VAL A 238 -19.49 -2.26 2.85
N ASN A 239 -18.91 -3.02 1.92
CA ASN A 239 -17.51 -3.45 2.01
C ASN A 239 -16.56 -2.23 2.01
N GLY A 240 -15.38 -2.39 2.57
CA GLY A 240 -14.34 -1.36 2.57
C GLY A 240 -13.26 -1.65 1.53
N SER A 241 -12.33 -0.70 1.32
CA SER A 241 -11.25 -0.80 0.34
C SER A 241 -10.03 -1.52 0.90
N GLY A 242 -9.73 -2.68 0.33
CA GLY A 242 -8.50 -3.44 0.54
C GLY A 242 -7.38 -3.00 -0.41
N MET A 243 -6.19 -3.44 -0.09
CA MET A 243 -5.05 -3.55 -0.99
C MET A 243 -4.50 -4.95 -0.83
N HIS A 244 -5.10 -5.91 -1.53
CA HIS A 244 -4.66 -7.30 -1.48
C HIS A 244 -3.30 -7.43 -2.16
N LEU A 245 -2.44 -8.25 -1.61
CA LEU A 245 -1.08 -8.42 -2.11
C LEU A 245 -0.86 -9.84 -2.60
N ASN A 246 -0.90 -10.04 -3.90
CA ASN A 246 -0.45 -11.28 -4.50
C ASN A 246 1.09 -11.26 -4.58
N MET A 247 1.71 -12.18 -3.88
CA MET A 247 3.17 -12.25 -3.75
C MET A 247 3.74 -13.50 -4.40
N ARG A 248 4.90 -13.35 -5.06
CA ARG A 248 5.78 -14.42 -5.50
C ARG A 248 7.18 -14.13 -5.00
N LEU A 249 7.85 -15.14 -4.49
CA LEU A 249 9.27 -15.02 -4.14
C LEU A 249 10.08 -15.81 -5.17
N LEU A 250 10.95 -15.12 -5.88
CA LEU A 250 11.82 -15.73 -6.87
C LEU A 250 13.19 -16.00 -6.26
N LYS A 251 13.78 -17.15 -6.59
CA LYS A 251 15.18 -17.48 -6.35
C LYS A 251 15.78 -17.94 -7.66
N ASP A 252 16.86 -17.30 -8.10
CA ASP A 252 17.47 -17.56 -9.40
C ASP A 252 16.45 -17.53 -10.57
N GLY A 253 15.50 -16.58 -10.49
CA GLY A 253 14.45 -16.35 -11.48
C GLY A 253 13.27 -17.32 -11.43
N LYS A 254 13.26 -18.30 -10.52
CA LYS A 254 12.17 -19.27 -10.37
C LYS A 254 11.32 -18.97 -9.16
N ASN A 255 10.00 -19.07 -9.32
CA ASN A 255 9.06 -18.91 -8.21
C ASN A 255 9.19 -20.06 -7.22
N ILE A 256 9.71 -19.78 -6.02
CA ILE A 256 9.96 -20.80 -5.00
C ILE A 256 8.69 -21.24 -4.25
N PHE A 257 7.57 -20.55 -4.42
CA PHE A 257 6.32 -20.98 -3.81
C PHE A 257 5.73 -22.20 -4.50
N LYS A 258 6.10 -22.45 -5.76
CA LYS A 258 5.64 -23.58 -6.53
C LYS A 258 6.39 -24.85 -6.12
N GLY A 259 5.69 -25.74 -5.44
CA GLY A 259 6.15 -27.08 -5.13
C GLY A 259 5.83 -28.11 -6.22
N GLU A 260 6.12 -29.38 -5.95
CA GLU A 260 5.72 -30.50 -6.79
C GLU A 260 4.19 -30.60 -6.86
N ASP A 261 3.64 -30.99 -7.99
CA ASP A 261 2.20 -31.12 -8.24
C ASP A 261 1.40 -29.80 -8.10
N GLY A 262 2.08 -28.63 -8.06
CA GLY A 262 1.47 -27.32 -7.90
C GLY A 262 0.91 -27.07 -6.48
N ALA A 263 1.43 -27.80 -5.49
CA ALA A 263 1.27 -27.47 -4.08
C ALA A 263 2.19 -26.32 -3.67
N LEU A 264 1.96 -25.74 -2.49
CA LEU A 264 2.89 -24.81 -1.90
C LEU A 264 4.17 -25.56 -1.47
N SER A 265 5.33 -25.03 -1.83
CA SER A 265 6.61 -25.64 -1.46
C SER A 265 6.91 -25.51 0.02
N ALA A 266 7.85 -26.28 0.56
CA ALA A 266 8.30 -26.15 1.94
C ALA A 266 8.88 -24.75 2.26
N GLU A 267 9.60 -24.12 1.30
CA GLU A 267 10.07 -22.72 1.46
C GLU A 267 8.90 -21.73 1.41
N GLY A 268 7.87 -21.99 0.57
CA GLY A 268 6.64 -21.19 0.51
C GLY A 268 5.83 -21.30 1.81
N GLU A 269 5.70 -22.51 2.38
CA GLU A 269 5.08 -22.72 3.69
C GLU A 269 5.81 -21.98 4.80
N ALA A 270 7.13 -22.03 4.82
CA ALA A 270 7.94 -21.33 5.80
C ALA A 270 7.82 -19.79 5.65
N PHE A 271 7.75 -19.27 4.42
CA PHE A 271 7.52 -17.85 4.15
C PHE A 271 6.14 -17.42 4.65
N LEU A 272 5.10 -18.20 4.35
CA LEU A 272 3.74 -18.00 4.84
C LEU A 272 3.69 -18.01 6.37
N ALA A 273 4.34 -18.99 7.00
CA ALA A 273 4.43 -19.09 8.45
C ALA A 273 5.06 -17.84 9.08
N GLY A 274 6.10 -17.29 8.47
CA GLY A 274 6.73 -16.03 8.89
C GLY A 274 5.77 -14.86 8.85
N ILE A 275 4.99 -14.71 7.79
CA ILE A 275 3.95 -13.67 7.69
C ILE A 275 2.90 -13.84 8.80
N LEU A 276 2.34 -15.04 8.97
CA LEU A 276 1.31 -15.29 9.97
C LEU A 276 1.82 -15.08 11.40
N TYR A 277 3.09 -15.40 11.66
CA TYR A 277 3.72 -15.21 12.98
C TYR A 277 3.82 -13.74 13.38
N HIS A 278 4.13 -12.85 12.42
CA HIS A 278 4.35 -11.42 12.67
C HIS A 278 3.12 -10.54 12.37
N ILE A 279 2.05 -11.09 11.79
CA ILE A 279 0.95 -10.30 11.23
C ILE A 279 0.29 -9.35 12.24
N GLN A 280 0.14 -9.76 13.49
CA GLN A 280 -0.43 -8.90 14.53
C GLN A 280 0.46 -7.67 14.80
N GLY A 281 1.78 -7.85 14.81
CA GLY A 281 2.76 -6.77 14.95
C GLY A 281 2.80 -5.84 13.73
N MET A 282 2.53 -6.39 12.54
CA MET A 282 2.51 -5.64 11.28
C MET A 282 1.21 -4.88 11.05
N THR A 283 0.11 -5.25 11.74
CA THR A 283 -1.25 -4.71 11.49
C THR A 283 -1.30 -3.18 11.60
N ALA A 284 -0.60 -2.54 12.54
CA ALA A 284 -0.61 -1.08 12.65
C ALA A 284 -0.01 -0.35 11.43
N VAL A 285 0.78 -1.04 10.60
CA VAL A 285 1.33 -0.52 9.34
C VAL A 285 0.44 -0.89 8.16
N MET A 286 -0.10 -2.11 8.15
CA MET A 286 -0.98 -2.61 7.08
C MET A 286 -2.37 -1.98 7.13
N ASN A 287 -2.82 -1.60 8.32
CA ASN A 287 -4.12 -1.02 8.63
C ASN A 287 -3.90 0.23 9.52
N PRO A 288 -3.39 1.34 8.93
CA PRO A 288 -2.76 2.40 9.68
C PRO A 288 -3.71 3.41 10.34
N LEU A 289 -5.00 3.36 10.03
CA LEU A 289 -5.98 4.36 10.47
C LEU A 289 -6.95 3.77 11.50
N VAL A 290 -7.53 4.62 12.36
CA VAL A 290 -8.68 4.22 13.18
C VAL A 290 -9.78 3.61 12.30
N ASN A 291 -9.99 4.18 11.12
CA ASN A 291 -10.99 3.72 10.16
C ASN A 291 -10.67 2.34 9.56
N SER A 292 -9.41 1.92 9.50
CA SER A 292 -9.00 0.60 9.03
C SER A 292 -9.70 -0.55 9.77
N TYR A 293 -9.90 -0.38 11.07
CA TYR A 293 -10.51 -1.40 11.94
C TYR A 293 -12.03 -1.46 11.81
N LYS A 294 -12.65 -0.51 11.13
CA LYS A 294 -14.05 -0.60 10.71
C LYS A 294 -14.23 -1.44 9.45
N ARG A 295 -13.14 -1.72 8.72
CA ARG A 295 -13.10 -2.69 7.62
C ARG A 295 -12.86 -4.11 8.15
N LEU A 296 -11.92 -4.30 9.10
CA LEU A 296 -11.52 -5.59 9.65
C LEU A 296 -12.55 -6.11 10.67
N VAL A 297 -13.79 -6.24 10.27
CA VAL A 297 -14.91 -6.74 11.10
C VAL A 297 -15.61 -7.91 10.42
N PRO A 298 -16.11 -8.90 11.20
CA PRO A 298 -16.87 -10.01 10.65
C PRO A 298 -18.10 -9.54 9.85
N GLY A 299 -18.44 -10.28 8.79
CA GLY A 299 -19.62 -9.99 7.96
C GLY A 299 -19.35 -9.20 6.70
N PHE A 300 -18.12 -8.73 6.50
CA PHE A 300 -17.63 -8.12 5.28
C PHE A 300 -16.45 -8.94 4.71
N GLU A 301 -15.99 -8.63 3.51
CA GLU A 301 -14.95 -9.41 2.81
C GLU A 301 -13.53 -9.20 3.32
N ALA A 302 -13.34 -8.58 4.47
CA ALA A 302 -12.05 -8.40 5.09
C ALA A 302 -11.80 -9.45 6.17
N PRO A 303 -10.59 -10.06 6.23
CA PRO A 303 -10.27 -11.05 7.25
C PRO A 303 -10.08 -10.39 8.62
N SER A 304 -10.58 -11.03 9.66
CA SER A 304 -10.34 -10.66 11.06
C SER A 304 -9.54 -11.70 11.84
N GLU A 305 -9.44 -12.90 11.32
CA GLU A 305 -8.75 -14.04 11.92
C GLU A 305 -7.41 -14.34 11.22
N VAL A 306 -6.42 -14.77 12.00
CA VAL A 306 -5.09 -15.16 11.48
C VAL A 306 -5.18 -16.60 10.96
N THR A 307 -5.54 -16.74 9.69
CA THR A 307 -5.75 -18.02 9.02
C THR A 307 -5.16 -18.02 7.62
N TRP A 308 -4.97 -19.20 7.05
CA TRP A 308 -4.62 -19.37 5.66
C TRP A 308 -5.39 -20.54 5.03
N SER A 309 -5.58 -20.50 3.72
CA SER A 309 -6.28 -21.57 3.01
C SER A 309 -5.94 -21.59 1.52
N ARG A 310 -6.04 -22.78 0.91
CA ARG A 310 -6.06 -22.99 -0.55
C ARG A 310 -7.47 -22.94 -1.13
N THR A 311 -8.49 -23.06 -0.29
CA THR A 311 -9.88 -23.20 -0.73
C THR A 311 -10.80 -22.10 -0.22
N GLN A 312 -10.48 -21.48 0.92
CA GLN A 312 -11.32 -20.47 1.57
C GLN A 312 -10.77 -19.07 1.24
N ARG A 313 -11.48 -18.33 0.38
CA ARG A 313 -11.09 -16.96 -0.03
C ARG A 313 -11.18 -15.93 1.10
N ASN A 314 -11.93 -16.22 2.16
CA ASN A 314 -12.06 -15.35 3.33
C ASN A 314 -10.95 -15.55 4.38
N ALA A 315 -9.99 -16.44 4.15
CA ALA A 315 -8.80 -16.56 4.98
C ALA A 315 -7.91 -15.30 4.83
N LEU A 316 -7.11 -15.01 5.87
CA LEU A 316 -6.17 -13.89 5.87
C LEU A 316 -5.13 -14.00 4.74
N VAL A 317 -4.60 -15.21 4.53
CA VAL A 317 -3.75 -15.51 3.39
C VAL A 317 -4.41 -16.62 2.57
N HIS A 318 -4.72 -16.30 1.32
CA HIS A 318 -5.21 -17.26 0.36
C HIS A 318 -4.05 -17.73 -0.54
N VAL A 319 -3.83 -19.03 -0.60
CA VAL A 319 -2.83 -19.63 -1.50
C VAL A 319 -3.49 -19.90 -2.84
N ARG A 320 -3.19 -19.05 -3.81
CA ARG A 320 -3.79 -19.10 -5.17
C ARG A 320 -2.92 -19.95 -6.10
N LYS A 321 -3.59 -20.80 -6.87
CA LYS A 321 -2.98 -21.50 -8.01
C LYS A 321 -3.47 -20.84 -9.30
N GLU A 322 -2.54 -20.29 -10.06
CA GLU A 322 -2.86 -19.65 -11.33
C GLU A 322 -2.74 -20.59 -12.53
N HIS A 323 -3.18 -20.09 -13.68
CA HIS A 323 -3.00 -20.80 -14.95
C HIS A 323 -1.50 -21.03 -15.23
N GLY A 324 -1.12 -22.22 -15.70
CA GLY A 324 0.30 -22.60 -15.83
C GLY A 324 0.92 -23.17 -14.55
N GLY A 325 0.13 -23.29 -13.48
CA GLY A 325 0.53 -23.93 -12.22
C GLY A 325 1.44 -23.07 -11.36
N GLU A 326 1.47 -21.75 -11.56
CA GLU A 326 2.11 -20.82 -10.65
C GLU A 326 1.34 -20.76 -9.33
N VAL A 327 2.07 -20.56 -8.23
CA VAL A 327 1.52 -20.47 -6.87
C VAL A 327 1.85 -19.11 -6.28
N ASN A 328 0.84 -18.44 -5.75
CA ASN A 328 0.95 -17.13 -5.13
C ASN A 328 0.41 -17.15 -3.70
N LEU A 329 0.90 -16.24 -2.88
CA LEU A 329 0.30 -15.92 -1.59
C LEU A 329 -0.44 -14.59 -1.70
N GLU A 330 -1.75 -14.59 -1.54
CA GLU A 330 -2.60 -13.39 -1.50
C GLU A 330 -2.83 -13.00 -0.04
N LEU A 331 -2.18 -11.94 0.43
CA LEU A 331 -2.42 -11.35 1.74
C LEU A 331 -3.54 -10.32 1.65
N ARG A 332 -4.65 -10.53 2.37
CA ARG A 332 -5.91 -9.78 2.21
C ARG A 332 -6.17 -8.71 3.27
N SER A 333 -5.40 -8.66 4.36
CA SER A 333 -5.63 -7.68 5.42
C SER A 333 -5.21 -6.24 5.09
N PRO A 334 -4.13 -5.94 4.35
CA PRO A 334 -3.74 -4.57 4.10
C PRO A 334 -4.87 -3.77 3.45
N ASP A 335 -4.96 -2.49 3.78
CA ASP A 335 -5.91 -1.58 3.15
C ASP A 335 -5.21 -0.52 2.28
N SER A 336 -6.00 0.10 1.41
CA SER A 336 -5.51 1.07 0.44
C SER A 336 -4.96 2.37 1.06
N ALA A 337 -5.15 2.63 2.37
CA ALA A 337 -4.54 3.76 3.07
C ALA A 337 -3.10 3.49 3.50
N SER A 338 -2.66 2.23 3.50
CA SER A 338 -1.33 1.84 3.95
C SER A 338 -0.20 2.41 3.09
N ASN A 339 0.99 2.47 3.70
CA ASN A 339 2.21 2.85 3.01
C ASN A 339 2.83 1.62 2.34
N PRO A 340 2.83 1.51 0.99
CA PRO A 340 3.25 0.30 0.29
C PRO A 340 4.72 -0.06 0.54
N TYR A 341 5.61 0.92 0.71
CA TYR A 341 7.02 0.66 1.02
C TYR A 341 7.17 -0.12 2.33
N LEU A 342 6.45 0.29 3.37
CA LEU A 342 6.53 -0.37 4.68
C LEU A 342 5.85 -1.72 4.68
N VAL A 343 4.70 -1.83 4.01
CA VAL A 343 3.96 -3.10 3.90
C VAL A 343 4.82 -4.15 3.21
N PHE A 344 5.43 -3.81 2.07
CA PHE A 344 6.27 -4.76 1.33
C PHE A 344 7.56 -5.11 2.07
N ALA A 345 8.17 -4.12 2.76
CA ALA A 345 9.34 -4.37 3.59
C ALA A 345 9.04 -5.37 4.71
N LEU A 346 7.91 -5.20 5.39
CA LEU A 346 7.51 -6.09 6.48
C LEU A 346 7.13 -7.48 5.97
N CYS A 347 6.37 -7.60 4.87
CA CYS A 347 6.03 -8.89 4.27
C CYS A 347 7.28 -9.66 3.86
N LEU A 348 8.21 -9.01 3.16
CA LEU A 348 9.45 -9.64 2.71
C LEU A 348 10.31 -10.07 3.92
N ALA A 349 10.48 -9.19 4.91
CA ALA A 349 11.29 -9.50 6.08
C ALA A 349 10.69 -10.64 6.93
N ALA A 350 9.36 -10.64 7.12
CA ALA A 350 8.66 -11.69 7.87
C ALA A 350 8.75 -13.04 7.17
N GLY A 351 8.49 -13.06 5.87
CA GLY A 351 8.60 -14.28 5.08
C GLY A 351 10.03 -14.83 5.03
N MET A 352 11.03 -13.95 4.86
CA MET A 352 12.45 -14.35 4.89
C MET A 352 12.86 -14.89 6.26
N GLU A 353 12.38 -14.29 7.35
CA GLU A 353 12.63 -14.83 8.70
C GLU A 353 11.99 -16.21 8.87
N GLY A 354 10.79 -16.42 8.30
CA GLY A 354 10.12 -17.72 8.28
C GLY A 354 10.97 -18.79 7.59
N ILE A 355 11.56 -18.49 6.42
CA ILE A 355 12.46 -19.39 5.69
C ILE A 355 13.74 -19.66 6.52
N GLU A 356 14.38 -18.62 7.06
CA GLU A 356 15.62 -18.74 7.81
C GLU A 356 15.46 -19.58 9.07
N LYS A 357 14.35 -19.41 9.79
CA LYS A 357 14.02 -20.14 11.01
C LYS A 357 13.31 -21.47 10.76
N ARG A 358 12.96 -21.77 9.50
CA ARG A 358 12.16 -22.95 9.11
C ARG A 358 10.88 -23.05 9.94
N LEU A 359 10.16 -21.94 10.04
CA LEU A 359 8.90 -21.88 10.78
C LEU A 359 7.89 -22.83 10.16
N GLN A 360 7.11 -23.48 11.02
CA GLN A 360 6.03 -24.36 10.59
C GLN A 360 4.76 -23.54 10.40
N VAL A 361 4.09 -23.72 9.26
CA VAL A 361 2.80 -23.12 9.01
C VAL A 361 1.74 -23.77 9.92
N PRO A 362 0.79 -22.99 10.48
CA PRO A 362 -0.32 -23.57 11.26
C PRO A 362 -1.23 -24.42 10.36
N GLU A 363 -2.16 -25.16 10.99
CA GLU A 363 -3.12 -25.98 10.25
C GLU A 363 -3.94 -25.14 9.26
N GLU A 364 -4.15 -25.68 8.03
CA GLU A 364 -4.92 -25.02 6.99
C GLU A 364 -6.41 -24.92 7.37
N LEU A 365 -7.00 -23.76 7.16
CA LEU A 365 -8.43 -23.57 7.30
C LEU A 365 -9.15 -24.22 6.10
N THR A 366 -9.79 -25.37 6.32
CA THR A 366 -10.52 -26.11 5.27
C THR A 366 -12.03 -25.83 5.27
N LYS A 367 -12.55 -25.25 6.36
CA LYS A 367 -13.96 -24.86 6.50
C LYS A 367 -14.10 -23.36 6.42
N ASP A 368 -15.27 -22.89 5.99
CA ASP A 368 -15.59 -21.46 6.07
C ASP A 368 -15.54 -20.99 7.54
N ILE A 369 -14.70 -20.01 7.83
CA ILE A 369 -14.49 -19.44 9.16
C ILE A 369 -15.80 -18.94 9.78
N ARG A 370 -16.74 -18.48 8.96
CA ARG A 370 -18.05 -17.96 9.38
C ARG A 370 -18.95 -19.05 9.98
N ASN A 371 -18.68 -20.31 9.67
CA ASN A 371 -19.41 -21.48 10.18
C ASN A 371 -18.77 -22.07 11.44
N LEU A 372 -17.65 -21.53 11.92
CA LEU A 372 -16.98 -21.97 13.15
C LEU A 372 -17.47 -21.13 14.33
N ASN A 373 -17.83 -21.81 15.42
CA ASN A 373 -18.11 -21.14 16.69
C ASN A 373 -16.80 -20.81 17.45
N GLU A 374 -16.88 -20.02 18.51
CA GLU A 374 -15.71 -19.54 19.26
C GLU A 374 -14.92 -20.69 19.95
N GLU A 375 -15.59 -21.80 20.32
CA GLU A 375 -14.92 -22.98 20.88
C GLU A 375 -14.11 -23.71 19.83
N GLU A 376 -14.66 -23.85 18.61
CA GLU A 376 -13.96 -24.45 17.46
C GLU A 376 -12.77 -23.59 17.04
N LYS A 377 -12.92 -22.28 16.96
CA LYS A 377 -11.81 -21.34 16.66
C LYS A 377 -10.70 -21.47 17.70
N LYS A 378 -11.05 -21.55 18.98
CA LYS A 378 -10.09 -21.71 20.06
C LYS A 378 -9.39 -23.08 20.02
N LEU A 379 -10.10 -24.15 19.70
CA LEU A 379 -9.53 -25.50 19.56
C LEU A 379 -8.51 -25.56 18.41
N LEU A 380 -8.80 -24.87 17.30
CA LEU A 380 -7.91 -24.74 16.15
C LEU A 380 -6.75 -23.74 16.39
N GLY A 381 -6.70 -23.09 17.56
CA GLY A 381 -5.66 -22.09 17.88
C GLY A 381 -5.73 -20.83 17.03
N ILE A 382 -6.87 -20.54 16.42
CA ILE A 382 -7.07 -19.37 15.55
C ILE A 382 -6.96 -18.09 16.38
N GLN A 383 -6.04 -17.24 16.03
CA GLN A 383 -5.85 -15.93 16.64
C GLN A 383 -6.61 -14.86 15.87
N MET A 384 -6.97 -13.76 16.55
CA MET A 384 -7.59 -12.61 15.93
C MET A 384 -6.55 -11.55 15.55
N LEU A 385 -6.78 -10.84 14.46
CA LEU A 385 -6.08 -9.57 14.21
C LEU A 385 -6.44 -8.55 15.31
N PRO A 386 -5.59 -7.55 15.58
CA PRO A 386 -5.94 -6.47 16.49
C PRO A 386 -7.25 -5.79 16.08
N GLU A 387 -8.19 -5.66 17.02
CA GLU A 387 -9.55 -5.15 16.77
C GLU A 387 -9.63 -3.61 16.62
N ASN A 388 -8.58 -2.91 17.00
CA ASN A 388 -8.52 -1.46 16.92
C ASN A 388 -7.06 -0.97 16.86
N LEU A 389 -6.89 0.30 16.48
CA LEU A 389 -5.56 0.91 16.35
C LEU A 389 -4.75 0.85 17.64
N GLY A 390 -5.38 1.01 18.81
CA GLY A 390 -4.70 0.93 20.11
C GLY A 390 -4.09 -0.45 20.38
N LYS A 391 -4.83 -1.55 20.08
CA LYS A 391 -4.33 -2.94 20.20
C LYS A 391 -3.24 -3.21 19.17
N ALA A 392 -3.38 -2.72 17.94
CA ALA A 392 -2.37 -2.89 16.90
C ALA A 392 -1.04 -2.19 17.22
N ILE A 393 -1.08 -0.97 17.75
CA ILE A 393 0.11 -0.26 18.22
C ILE A 393 0.79 -1.02 19.36
N LYS A 394 0.01 -1.64 20.27
CA LYS A 394 0.56 -2.46 21.34
C LYS A 394 1.28 -3.69 20.77
N ALA A 395 0.65 -4.41 19.86
CA ALA A 395 1.24 -5.57 19.19
C ALA A 395 2.53 -5.19 18.42
N MET A 396 2.50 -4.09 17.66
CA MET A 396 3.66 -3.53 16.98
C MET A 396 4.83 -3.24 17.93
N GLY A 397 4.53 -2.71 19.13
CA GLY A 397 5.54 -2.43 20.14
C GLY A 397 6.24 -3.67 20.73
N GLN A 398 5.62 -4.82 20.63
CA GLN A 398 6.12 -6.10 21.14
C GLN A 398 6.85 -6.93 20.08
N ASP A 399 6.65 -6.63 18.81
CA ASP A 399 7.24 -7.37 17.71
C ASP A 399 8.68 -6.93 17.42
N THR A 400 9.61 -7.85 17.56
CA THR A 400 11.04 -7.61 17.38
C THR A 400 11.44 -7.47 15.92
N LEU A 401 10.75 -8.17 14.99
CA LEU A 401 10.99 -8.04 13.56
C LEU A 401 10.60 -6.65 13.07
N VAL A 402 9.41 -6.19 13.45
CA VAL A 402 8.95 -4.84 13.08
C VAL A 402 9.92 -3.78 13.58
N SER A 403 10.42 -3.93 14.82
CA SER A 403 11.45 -3.03 15.37
C SER A 403 12.74 -3.04 14.55
N LYS A 404 13.21 -4.22 14.14
CA LYS A 404 14.43 -4.41 13.34
C LYS A 404 14.30 -3.86 11.91
N VAL A 405 13.13 -4.00 11.29
CA VAL A 405 12.86 -3.54 9.92
C VAL A 405 12.74 -2.04 9.85
N LEU A 406 11.92 -1.46 10.71
CA LEU A 406 11.65 -0.02 10.70
C LEU A 406 12.79 0.82 11.30
N GLY A 407 13.58 0.24 12.21
CA GLY A 407 14.50 0.99 13.03
C GLY A 407 13.81 1.63 14.25
N GLU A 408 14.56 1.81 15.31
CA GLU A 408 14.00 2.20 16.62
C GLU A 408 13.42 3.63 16.58
N THR A 409 14.13 4.56 15.95
CA THR A 409 13.71 5.96 15.85
C THR A 409 12.41 6.10 15.06
N TYR A 410 12.37 5.50 13.86
CA TYR A 410 11.18 5.49 13.02
C TYR A 410 9.98 4.86 13.73
N ARG A 411 10.17 3.66 14.29
CA ARG A 411 9.14 2.95 15.03
C ARG A 411 8.56 3.75 16.19
N LYS A 412 9.42 4.40 17.00
CA LYS A 412 8.98 5.24 18.12
C LYS A 412 8.16 6.45 17.63
N GLY A 413 8.63 7.13 16.59
CA GLY A 413 7.92 8.25 15.96
C GLY A 413 6.55 7.83 15.44
N TYR A 414 6.51 6.73 14.67
CA TYR A 414 5.27 6.17 14.14
C TYR A 414 4.27 5.81 15.24
N MET A 415 4.71 5.06 16.25
CA MET A 415 3.86 4.67 17.38
C MET A 415 3.37 5.88 18.19
N LYS A 416 4.20 6.92 18.36
CA LYS A 416 3.80 8.17 19.04
C LYS A 416 2.68 8.87 18.29
N ALA A 417 2.81 9.02 16.98
CA ALA A 417 1.79 9.66 16.14
C ALA A 417 0.49 8.86 16.13
N LYS A 418 0.58 7.52 15.97
CA LYS A 418 -0.61 6.65 15.97
C LYS A 418 -1.29 6.54 17.33
N ARG A 419 -0.56 6.62 18.44
CA ARG A 419 -1.16 6.74 19.78
C ARG A 419 -1.91 8.06 19.95
N LYS A 420 -1.37 9.15 19.37
CA LYS A 420 -2.08 10.44 19.39
C LYS A 420 -3.37 10.34 18.58
N GLU A 421 -3.33 9.82 17.35
CA GLU A 421 -4.53 9.60 16.51
C GLU A 421 -5.59 8.77 17.24
N TRP A 422 -5.18 7.66 17.89
CA TRP A 422 -6.07 6.83 18.67
C TRP A 422 -6.69 7.57 19.85
N LYS A 423 -5.89 8.37 20.58
CA LYS A 423 -6.38 9.18 21.70
C LYS A 423 -7.35 10.24 21.21
N ASP A 424 -6.99 10.98 20.17
CA ASP A 424 -7.84 12.04 19.59
C ASP A 424 -9.20 11.47 19.15
N TYR A 425 -9.22 10.23 18.60
CA TYR A 425 -10.46 9.55 18.24
C TYR A 425 -11.30 9.17 19.46
N LEU A 426 -10.69 8.67 20.52
CA LEU A 426 -11.42 8.30 21.76
C LEU A 426 -12.05 9.49 22.48
N GLU A 427 -11.54 10.70 22.27
CA GLU A 427 -12.05 11.95 22.83
C GLU A 427 -13.23 12.53 22.02
N GLN A 428 -13.52 11.95 20.83
CA GLN A 428 -14.66 12.41 20.02
C GLN A 428 -15.97 11.84 20.54
N VAL A 429 -17.01 12.69 20.56
CA VAL A 429 -18.38 12.27 20.80
C VAL A 429 -19.05 12.13 19.43
N SER A 430 -19.40 10.88 19.06
CA SER A 430 -19.98 10.57 17.76
C SER A 430 -21.49 10.88 17.73
N GLU A 431 -22.03 11.17 16.53
CA GLU A 431 -23.50 11.27 16.34
C GLU A 431 -24.25 10.02 16.81
N TRP A 432 -23.63 8.82 16.64
CA TRP A 432 -24.22 7.59 17.12
C TRP A 432 -24.40 7.60 18.66
N GLU A 433 -23.41 8.11 19.41
CA GLU A 433 -23.48 8.24 20.87
C GLU A 433 -24.55 9.25 21.27
N LEU A 434 -24.58 10.43 20.62
CA LEU A 434 -25.61 11.46 20.87
C LEU A 434 -27.01 10.90 20.60
N ASN A 435 -27.22 10.23 19.46
CA ASN A 435 -28.50 9.63 19.11
C ASN A 435 -28.90 8.49 20.05
N ARG A 436 -27.93 7.76 20.59
CA ARG A 436 -28.17 6.61 21.46
C ARG A 436 -28.42 6.99 22.92
N TYR A 437 -27.69 7.96 23.43
CA TYR A 437 -27.61 8.21 24.86
C TYR A 437 -28.20 9.56 25.31
N LEU A 438 -28.18 10.61 24.48
CA LEU A 438 -28.55 11.98 24.88
C LEU A 438 -29.94 12.09 25.55
N TYR A 439 -30.89 11.26 25.12
CA TYR A 439 -32.26 11.23 25.68
C TYR A 439 -32.53 10.12 26.70
N ARG A 440 -31.53 9.26 26.96
CA ARG A 440 -31.76 8.04 27.78
C ARG A 440 -31.02 8.04 29.11
N VAL A 441 -30.02 8.90 29.26
CA VAL A 441 -29.17 9.01 30.46
C VAL A 441 -29.03 10.45 30.90
#